data_6c02d623fec5842b96c13bf2f2e6a493
#
_entry.id   6c02d623fec5842b96c13bf2f2e6a493
#
_cell.length_a   1.000
_cell.length_b   1.000
_cell.length_c   1.000
_cell.angle_alpha   90.00
_cell.angle_beta   90.00
_cell.angle_gamma   90.00
#
_symmetry.space_group_name_H-M   'P 1'
#
loop_
_entity.id
_entity.type
_entity.pdbx_description
1 polymer ?
#
loop_
_entity_poly.entity_id
_entity_poly.type
_entity_poly.pdbx_seq_one_letter_code
_entity_poly.pdbx_strand_id
1 'polypeptide(L)'
;MSDEEHQKQIYLRENILDKGYDGEDFASFLTSKKGEEGVNLKNWSLDELKSAVQEFIIIQSQKFNQINSIQNNYNIYPNVINNMILNNNINTNIHNNGNDFEFIQQQSQSMPLNFPMFNNSDNNNSKNNIYQNDIYGITDTEIINCLTQEKNDLAKFGNIKIEISLGEKKPGTFFSKAYQTYVITIPTLNLKVVRRYSDFEWFRSILINLFPGRVIPPIPKKNKIGGDRFNEEFLEKRTRTLEKFLNLLLEDPSIKTSQIFYDFVSIEELNIFSDKKKYYNSIKLPQSLKEYKSLNGKLDVKLDENRESIYQKIKNETDISQELLSKLNKQIKSLNNEINTVIIRLNEIAKSCEELFLNSVKYNESNEIKISYYELNEMFKHWANALKKQNTVTNIDIREYFKYSKNTLKSMKELINTVEIYKQNYYKSRRNLITKKEELFKKGDITKWDLTPSNKNININDKNIVFANMLHNETNMVNNLKNIYGYYLNSVNSEFIRLQEIFSFSHKQNLIDNAKKEITTISELFKNISDIAVGSPKYDIENINKQIYQENNEINKDEKLN
;
A
#
# COMPACT_ATOMS: atom_id res chain seq x y z
N MET A 1 -0.36 -28.27 25.82
CA MET A 1 -0.32 -28.58 24.40
C MET A 1 -0.15 -30.07 24.27
N SER A 2 -1.00 -30.76 23.52
CA SER A 2 -0.84 -32.21 23.32
C SER A 2 0.40 -32.48 22.46
N ASP A 3 1.01 -33.69 22.61
CA ASP A 3 2.17 -34.08 21.79
C ASP A 3 1.85 -33.99 20.31
N GLU A 4 0.61 -34.26 19.91
CA GLU A 4 0.15 -34.14 18.53
C GLU A 4 0.08 -32.67 18.03
N GLU A 5 -0.36 -31.72 18.87
CA GLU A 5 -0.32 -30.29 18.52
C GLU A 5 1.13 -29.79 18.34
N HIS A 6 2.03 -30.27 19.15
CA HIS A 6 3.45 -29.94 19.04
C HIS A 6 4.05 -30.47 17.73
N GLN A 7 3.74 -31.71 17.35
CA GLN A 7 4.17 -32.29 16.08
C GLN A 7 3.61 -31.53 14.86
N LYS A 8 2.34 -31.10 14.89
CA LYS A 8 1.73 -30.27 13.84
C LYS A 8 2.46 -28.93 13.69
N GLN A 9 2.82 -28.28 14.79
CA GLN A 9 3.55 -27.01 14.75
C GLN A 9 4.97 -27.15 14.20
N ILE A 10 5.70 -28.21 14.60
CA ILE A 10 7.03 -28.49 14.04
C ILE A 10 6.92 -28.73 12.53
N TYR A 11 5.99 -29.59 12.12
CA TYR A 11 5.80 -29.90 10.71
C TYR A 11 5.46 -28.66 9.86
N LEU A 12 4.60 -27.76 10.36
CA LEU A 12 4.28 -26.51 9.67
C LEU A 12 5.47 -25.56 9.60
N ARG A 13 6.25 -25.46 10.67
CA ARG A 13 7.46 -24.65 10.67
C ARG A 13 8.43 -25.11 9.59
N GLU A 14 8.77 -26.38 9.56
CA GLU A 14 9.74 -26.96 8.62
C GLU A 14 9.27 -26.92 7.15
N ASN A 15 7.98 -27.09 6.91
CA ASN A 15 7.46 -27.25 5.55
C ASN A 15 6.82 -25.97 4.97
N ILE A 16 6.47 -25.00 5.79
CA ILE A 16 5.89 -23.73 5.36
C ILE A 16 6.84 -22.56 5.65
N LEU A 17 7.20 -22.34 6.93
CA LEU A 17 7.96 -21.17 7.34
C LEU A 17 9.43 -21.25 6.92
N ASP A 18 10.10 -22.37 7.20
CA ASP A 18 11.53 -22.54 6.90
C ASP A 18 11.79 -22.69 5.39
N LYS A 19 10.78 -23.11 4.61
CA LYS A 19 10.82 -23.09 3.14
C LYS A 19 10.43 -21.74 2.53
N GLY A 20 10.19 -20.71 3.35
CA GLY A 20 9.92 -19.35 2.90
C GLY A 20 8.49 -19.08 2.40
N TYR A 21 7.55 -19.99 2.65
CA TYR A 21 6.14 -19.74 2.36
C TYR A 21 5.52 -18.82 3.42
N ASP A 22 4.56 -17.99 2.99
CA ASP A 22 3.88 -17.06 3.90
C ASP A 22 2.84 -17.80 4.75
N GLY A 23 2.98 -17.70 6.08
CA GLY A 23 2.03 -18.30 7.01
C GLY A 23 0.60 -17.71 6.92
N GLU A 24 0.46 -16.43 6.50
CA GLU A 24 -0.86 -15.81 6.28
C GLU A 24 -1.52 -16.37 5.00
N ASP A 25 -0.74 -16.58 3.94
CA ASP A 25 -1.23 -17.20 2.71
C ASP A 25 -1.66 -18.65 2.99
N PHE A 26 -0.89 -19.39 3.80
CA PHE A 26 -1.25 -20.73 4.20
C PHE A 26 -2.49 -20.76 5.12
N ALA A 27 -2.60 -19.85 6.09
CA ALA A 27 -3.79 -19.73 6.92
C ALA A 27 -5.04 -19.40 6.08
N SER A 28 -4.90 -18.55 5.08
CA SER A 28 -5.97 -18.25 4.12
C SER A 28 -6.37 -19.48 3.29
N PHE A 29 -5.41 -20.30 2.90
CA PHE A 29 -5.66 -21.56 2.23
C PHE A 29 -6.40 -22.55 3.13
N LEU A 30 -6.01 -22.69 4.41
CA LEU A 30 -6.72 -23.54 5.38
C LEU A 30 -8.16 -23.06 5.61
N THR A 31 -8.36 -21.73 5.66
CA THR A 31 -9.70 -21.13 5.75
C THR A 31 -10.55 -21.49 4.51
N SER A 32 -9.96 -21.53 3.33
CA SER A 32 -10.69 -21.93 2.11
C SER A 32 -11.13 -23.39 2.10
N LYS A 33 -10.46 -24.25 2.89
CA LYS A 33 -10.76 -25.68 2.99
C LYS A 33 -11.80 -26.04 4.04
N LYS A 34 -11.75 -25.40 5.22
CA LYS A 34 -12.61 -25.74 6.37
C LYS A 34 -13.31 -24.52 7.01
N GLY A 35 -13.46 -23.40 6.26
CA GLY A 35 -14.05 -22.18 6.79
C GLY A 35 -13.19 -21.48 7.84
N GLU A 36 -13.78 -20.57 8.62
CA GLU A 36 -13.04 -19.81 9.65
C GLU A 36 -12.39 -20.70 10.73
N GLU A 37 -12.93 -21.88 10.97
CA GLU A 37 -12.39 -22.87 11.89
C GLU A 37 -11.14 -23.59 11.35
N GLY A 38 -10.87 -23.53 10.05
CA GLY A 38 -9.73 -24.15 9.40
C GLY A 38 -8.37 -23.62 9.86
N VAL A 39 -8.33 -22.42 10.46
CA VAL A 39 -7.08 -21.86 11.02
C VAL A 39 -6.72 -22.51 12.37
N ASN A 40 -7.65 -23.19 13.03
CA ASN A 40 -7.39 -23.88 14.28
C ASN A 40 -6.84 -25.29 14.01
N LEU A 41 -5.57 -25.51 14.34
CA LEU A 41 -4.87 -26.78 14.11
C LEU A 41 -5.51 -28.00 14.84
N LYS A 42 -6.37 -27.76 15.83
CA LYS A 42 -7.13 -28.82 16.50
C LYS A 42 -8.16 -29.49 15.58
N ASN A 43 -8.62 -28.77 14.58
CA ASN A 43 -9.62 -29.24 13.62
C ASN A 43 -9.02 -30.06 12.46
N TRP A 44 -7.71 -30.33 12.51
CA TRP A 44 -6.99 -31.11 11.52
C TRP A 44 -6.33 -32.32 12.17
N SER A 45 -6.42 -33.49 11.56
CA SER A 45 -5.49 -34.57 11.87
C SER A 45 -4.11 -34.25 11.30
N LEU A 46 -3.06 -34.90 11.79
CA LEU A 46 -1.70 -34.68 11.28
C LEU A 46 -1.60 -35.03 9.78
N ASP A 47 -2.30 -36.07 9.33
CA ASP A 47 -2.26 -36.52 7.94
C ASP A 47 -3.09 -35.61 7.01
N GLU A 48 -4.23 -35.10 7.45
CA GLU A 48 -4.98 -34.05 6.73
C GLU A 48 -4.14 -32.79 6.59
N LEU A 49 -3.42 -32.39 7.64
CA LEU A 49 -2.56 -31.22 7.62
C LEU A 49 -1.37 -31.39 6.66
N LYS A 50 -0.75 -32.58 6.63
CA LYS A 50 0.31 -32.92 5.67
C LYS A 50 -0.19 -32.87 4.23
N SER A 51 -1.38 -33.39 3.97
CA SER A 51 -2.00 -33.33 2.65
C SER A 51 -2.28 -31.89 2.23
N ALA A 52 -2.84 -31.06 3.12
CA ALA A 52 -3.09 -29.65 2.87
C ALA A 52 -1.81 -28.85 2.61
N VAL A 53 -0.72 -29.13 3.32
CA VAL A 53 0.59 -28.51 3.07
C VAL A 53 1.14 -28.89 1.68
N GLN A 54 1.05 -30.14 1.29
CA GLN A 54 1.50 -30.57 -0.04
C GLN A 54 0.69 -29.91 -1.15
N GLU A 55 -0.64 -29.87 -1.02
CA GLU A 55 -1.51 -29.21 -1.99
C GLU A 55 -1.20 -27.72 -2.10
N PHE A 56 -1.00 -27.05 -0.98
CA PHE A 56 -0.60 -25.64 -0.96
C PHE A 56 0.72 -25.40 -1.69
N ILE A 57 1.74 -26.26 -1.46
CA ILE A 57 3.05 -26.17 -2.13
C ILE A 57 2.91 -26.38 -3.64
N ILE A 58 2.08 -27.33 -4.09
CA ILE A 58 1.81 -27.56 -5.51
C ILE A 58 1.16 -26.33 -6.15
N ILE A 59 0.15 -25.75 -5.50
CA ILE A 59 -0.53 -24.54 -6.00
C ILE A 59 0.46 -23.36 -6.09
N GLN A 60 1.32 -23.16 -5.10
CA GLN A 60 2.34 -22.11 -5.13
C GLN A 60 3.37 -22.35 -6.24
N SER A 61 3.77 -23.60 -6.45
CA SER A 61 4.72 -23.99 -7.53
C SER A 61 4.12 -23.80 -8.91
N GLN A 62 2.84 -24.13 -9.11
CA GLN A 62 2.15 -23.90 -10.38
C GLN A 62 2.01 -22.41 -10.69
N LYS A 63 1.68 -21.58 -9.69
CA LYS A 63 1.68 -20.12 -9.83
C LYS A 63 3.05 -19.58 -10.22
N PHE A 64 4.12 -20.11 -9.62
CA PHE A 64 5.50 -19.73 -9.93
C PHE A 64 5.90 -20.09 -11.38
N ASN A 65 5.51 -21.28 -11.86
CA ASN A 65 5.79 -21.73 -13.22
C ASN A 65 4.99 -20.95 -14.27
N GLN A 66 3.74 -20.56 -13.96
CA GLN A 66 2.96 -19.66 -14.83
C GLN A 66 3.64 -18.30 -14.98
N ILE A 67 4.22 -17.75 -13.90
CA ILE A 67 4.95 -16.48 -13.93
C ILE A 67 6.21 -16.60 -14.79
N ASN A 68 6.96 -17.68 -14.65
CA ASN A 68 8.17 -17.92 -15.45
C ASN A 68 7.85 -18.14 -16.94
N SER A 69 6.71 -18.75 -17.28
CA SER A 69 6.25 -18.89 -18.67
C SER A 69 5.82 -17.55 -19.28
N ILE A 70 5.26 -16.66 -18.45
CA ILE A 70 4.91 -15.28 -18.84
C ILE A 70 6.19 -14.45 -19.03
N GLN A 71 7.20 -14.60 -18.16
CA GLN A 71 8.50 -13.91 -18.31
C GLN A 71 9.24 -14.28 -19.60
N ASN A 72 9.13 -15.52 -20.07
CA ASN A 72 9.75 -15.96 -21.32
C ASN A 72 9.04 -15.41 -22.57
N ASN A 73 7.78 -14.99 -22.46
CA ASN A 73 7.02 -14.37 -23.56
C ASN A 73 7.14 -12.84 -23.62
N TYR A 74 7.70 -12.19 -22.59
CA TYR A 74 7.92 -10.74 -22.54
C TYR A 74 9.40 -10.38 -22.67
N ASN A 75 9.95 -10.57 -23.87
CA ASN A 75 11.27 -10.07 -24.28
C ASN A 75 11.27 -8.52 -24.47
N ILE A 76 10.77 -7.77 -23.49
CA ILE A 76 10.69 -6.28 -23.60
C ILE A 76 11.70 -5.56 -22.72
N TYR A 77 12.40 -6.22 -21.77
CA TYR A 77 13.37 -5.56 -20.89
C TYR A 77 14.74 -6.22 -20.70
N PRO A 78 15.45 -6.70 -21.77
CA PRO A 78 16.85 -7.08 -21.62
C PRO A 78 17.82 -5.89 -21.59
N ASN A 79 17.44 -4.73 -22.15
CA ASN A 79 18.40 -3.64 -22.40
C ASN A 79 18.64 -2.68 -21.21
N VAL A 80 17.75 -2.63 -20.22
CA VAL A 80 17.92 -1.74 -19.06
C VAL A 80 18.81 -2.37 -18.00
N ILE A 81 18.70 -3.67 -17.78
CA ILE A 81 19.52 -4.38 -16.78
C ILE A 81 20.93 -4.64 -17.30
N ASN A 82 21.10 -4.94 -18.58
CA ASN A 82 22.43 -5.12 -19.20
C ASN A 82 23.23 -3.81 -19.28
N ASN A 83 22.59 -2.65 -19.48
CA ASN A 83 23.26 -1.35 -19.43
C ASN A 83 23.65 -0.92 -18.01
N MET A 84 22.98 -1.41 -16.97
CA MET A 84 23.41 -1.18 -15.57
C MET A 84 24.56 -2.09 -15.15
N ILE A 85 24.68 -3.30 -15.72
CA ILE A 85 25.73 -4.27 -15.39
C ILE A 85 27.02 -4.00 -16.20
N LEU A 86 26.92 -3.48 -17.42
CA LEU A 86 28.07 -3.20 -18.28
C LEU A 86 28.81 -1.89 -17.99
N ASN A 87 28.19 -0.96 -17.25
CA ASN A 87 28.84 0.31 -16.87
C ASN A 87 29.57 0.26 -15.50
N ASN A 88 29.64 -0.88 -14.84
CA ASN A 88 30.33 -1.05 -13.56
C ASN A 88 31.79 -1.56 -13.68
N ASN A 89 32.37 -1.56 -14.87
CA ASN A 89 33.83 -1.73 -15.04
C ASN A 89 34.53 -0.36 -15.08
N ILE A 90 34.52 0.35 -13.95
CA ILE A 90 35.40 1.50 -13.76
C ILE A 90 36.58 1.06 -12.91
N ASN A 91 37.74 1.05 -13.53
CA ASN A 91 39.05 0.89 -12.92
C ASN A 91 39.22 1.80 -11.70
N THR A 92 39.56 1.20 -10.58
CA THR A 92 40.08 1.88 -9.40
C THR A 92 41.48 2.44 -9.69
N ASN A 93 41.54 3.73 -9.97
CA ASN A 93 42.76 4.52 -9.76
C ASN A 93 42.35 5.73 -8.91
N ILE A 94 42.64 5.62 -7.62
CA ILE A 94 42.49 6.70 -6.64
C ILE A 94 43.70 7.60 -6.81
N HIS A 95 43.48 8.81 -7.33
CA HIS A 95 44.38 9.94 -7.07
C HIS A 95 43.57 11.05 -6.38
N ASN A 96 44.05 11.39 -5.17
CA ASN A 96 43.60 12.51 -4.36
C ASN A 96 43.68 13.81 -5.14
N ASN A 97 42.57 14.53 -5.29
CA ASN A 97 42.56 15.99 -5.24
C ASN A 97 41.14 16.45 -4.89
N GLY A 98 41.03 17.13 -3.76
CA GLY A 98 39.77 17.76 -3.32
C GLY A 98 39.42 18.91 -4.26
N ASN A 99 38.19 18.92 -4.68
CA ASN A 99 37.35 19.98 -5.24
C ASN A 99 36.52 19.49 -6.43
N ASP A 100 35.55 18.56 -6.19
CA ASP A 100 34.58 18.21 -7.22
C ASP A 100 33.18 17.90 -6.61
N PHE A 101 32.72 18.81 -5.76
CA PHE A 101 31.32 18.70 -5.25
C PHE A 101 30.31 19.57 -6.03
N GLU A 102 30.76 20.35 -7.02
CA GLU A 102 29.86 21.25 -7.79
C GLU A 102 29.39 20.69 -9.15
N PHE A 103 29.87 19.53 -9.60
CA PHE A 103 29.56 19.06 -10.97
C PHE A 103 28.36 18.10 -11.11
N ILE A 104 27.68 17.74 -10.01
CA ILE A 104 26.53 16.81 -10.06
C ILE A 104 25.18 17.53 -10.19
N GLN A 105 25.14 18.87 -10.14
CA GLN A 105 23.88 19.62 -10.22
C GLN A 105 23.42 19.97 -11.65
N GLN A 106 24.17 19.67 -12.71
CA GLN A 106 23.80 20.10 -14.06
C GLN A 106 23.47 19.01 -15.09
N GLN A 107 23.34 17.74 -14.70
CA GLN A 107 22.91 16.67 -15.63
C GLN A 107 21.77 15.79 -15.12
N SER A 108 20.78 16.35 -14.42
CA SER A 108 19.48 15.69 -14.25
C SER A 108 18.49 16.17 -15.30
N GLN A 109 18.86 16.09 -16.58
CA GLN A 109 17.84 16.07 -17.63
C GLN A 109 17.19 14.68 -17.61
N SER A 110 15.98 14.65 -17.07
CA SER A 110 15.04 13.54 -17.15
C SER A 110 14.98 13.03 -18.58
N MET A 111 15.39 11.78 -18.82
CA MET A 111 14.94 11.07 -20.01
C MET A 111 13.41 10.93 -19.91
N PRO A 112 12.65 11.42 -20.87
CA PRO A 112 11.22 11.17 -20.93
C PRO A 112 11.04 9.68 -21.25
N LEU A 113 10.40 8.94 -20.36
CA LEU A 113 9.71 7.72 -20.71
C LEU A 113 8.63 8.13 -21.70
N ASN A 114 8.92 8.01 -23.00
CA ASN A 114 7.97 8.22 -24.07
C ASN A 114 6.92 7.11 -24.04
N PHE A 115 5.94 7.24 -23.15
CA PHE A 115 4.61 6.75 -23.44
C PHE A 115 3.94 7.76 -24.35
N PRO A 116 3.18 7.37 -25.37
CA PRO A 116 2.48 8.32 -26.21
C PRO A 116 1.50 9.11 -25.33
N MET A 117 1.92 10.30 -24.93
CA MET A 117 1.02 11.32 -24.43
C MET A 117 0.11 11.67 -25.60
N PHE A 118 -1.16 11.37 -25.46
CA PHE A 118 -2.16 11.93 -26.37
C PHE A 118 -2.16 13.45 -26.18
N ASN A 119 -1.42 14.13 -27.04
CA ASN A 119 -1.55 15.57 -27.21
C ASN A 119 -2.99 15.86 -27.62
N ASN A 120 -3.75 16.48 -26.74
CA ASN A 120 -4.98 17.17 -27.07
C ASN A 120 -4.64 18.45 -27.83
N SER A 121 -4.16 18.33 -29.04
CA SER A 121 -4.12 19.39 -30.02
C SER A 121 -4.86 18.90 -31.26
N ASP A 122 -6.18 19.10 -31.27
CA ASP A 122 -6.87 19.29 -32.53
C ASP A 122 -8.14 20.11 -32.32
N ASN A 123 -7.99 21.32 -32.75
CA ASN A 123 -8.90 22.17 -33.52
C ASN A 123 -10.42 22.05 -33.31
N ASN A 124 -10.94 23.17 -32.80
CA ASN A 124 -12.23 23.75 -33.13
C ASN A 124 -12.90 23.19 -34.39
N ASN A 125 -13.81 22.28 -34.17
CA ASN A 125 -14.99 22.16 -35.03
C ASN A 125 -16.19 21.86 -34.13
N SER A 126 -16.91 22.90 -33.75
CA SER A 126 -18.25 22.83 -33.18
C SER A 126 -19.20 22.23 -34.21
N LYS A 127 -19.14 20.93 -34.41
CA LYS A 127 -20.23 20.14 -34.95
C LYS A 127 -21.00 19.57 -33.77
N ASN A 128 -22.26 19.96 -33.65
CA ASN A 128 -23.25 19.34 -32.78
C ASN A 128 -23.12 17.84 -32.89
N ASN A 129 -22.48 17.18 -31.88
CA ASN A 129 -22.50 15.73 -31.74
C ASN A 129 -23.93 15.34 -31.38
N ILE A 130 -24.72 15.09 -32.42
CA ILE A 130 -25.98 14.35 -32.30
C ILE A 130 -25.55 12.97 -31.83
N TYR A 131 -25.88 12.63 -30.57
CA TYR A 131 -25.66 11.30 -30.00
C TYR A 131 -26.19 10.26 -30.99
N GLN A 132 -25.32 9.43 -31.56
CA GLN A 132 -25.75 8.33 -32.40
C GLN A 132 -26.39 7.28 -31.45
N ASN A 133 -27.72 7.22 -31.50
CA ASN A 133 -28.47 6.15 -30.84
C ASN A 133 -28.50 4.94 -31.77
N ASP A 134 -28.29 3.76 -31.22
CA ASP A 134 -28.60 2.52 -31.96
C ASP A 134 -30.14 2.35 -32.09
N ILE A 135 -30.57 1.36 -32.86
CA ILE A 135 -31.99 1.06 -33.07
C ILE A 135 -32.73 0.71 -31.75
N TYR A 136 -32.01 0.37 -30.69
CA TYR A 136 -32.54 0.08 -29.36
C TYR A 136 -32.53 1.30 -28.44
N GLY A 137 -32.11 2.47 -28.90
CA GLY A 137 -32.02 3.72 -28.14
C GLY A 137 -30.84 3.79 -27.18
N ILE A 138 -29.85 2.92 -27.34
CA ILE A 138 -28.62 2.96 -26.55
C ILE A 138 -27.71 4.02 -27.17
N THR A 139 -27.30 5.02 -26.35
CA THR A 139 -26.53 6.19 -26.79
C THR A 139 -25.04 5.94 -26.76
N ASP A 140 -24.30 6.46 -27.73
CA ASP A 140 -22.84 6.54 -27.74
C ASP A 140 -22.37 7.87 -27.14
N THR A 141 -22.59 8.02 -25.83
CA THR A 141 -22.11 9.18 -25.08
C THR A 141 -20.61 9.06 -24.85
N GLU A 142 -19.85 10.09 -25.22
CA GLU A 142 -18.40 10.15 -24.97
C GLU A 142 -18.06 10.99 -23.75
N ILE A 143 -18.84 12.03 -23.47
CA ILE A 143 -18.56 12.99 -22.39
C ILE A 143 -19.84 13.29 -21.61
N ILE A 144 -19.72 13.31 -20.29
CA ILE A 144 -20.76 13.80 -19.37
C ILE A 144 -20.26 15.07 -18.70
N ASN A 145 -21.07 16.13 -18.72
CA ASN A 145 -20.79 17.36 -18.01
C ASN A 145 -21.40 17.32 -16.61
N CYS A 146 -20.56 17.49 -15.59
CA CYS A 146 -20.98 17.63 -14.19
C CYS A 146 -20.87 19.10 -13.76
N LEU A 147 -21.73 19.50 -12.83
CA LEU A 147 -21.72 20.86 -12.27
C LEU A 147 -20.45 21.06 -11.43
N THR A 148 -19.82 22.21 -11.58
CA THR A 148 -18.70 22.61 -10.74
C THR A 148 -19.21 22.93 -9.34
N GLN A 149 -18.59 22.39 -8.31
CA GLN A 149 -18.97 22.62 -6.93
C GLN A 149 -18.04 23.61 -6.24
N GLU A 150 -18.56 24.25 -5.18
CA GLU A 150 -17.78 25.10 -4.30
C GLU A 150 -16.72 24.27 -3.55
N LYS A 151 -15.52 24.83 -3.45
CA LYS A 151 -14.40 24.24 -2.74
C LYS A 151 -14.39 24.73 -1.28
N ASN A 152 -14.02 23.86 -0.35
CA ASN A 152 -13.83 24.24 1.05
C ASN A 152 -12.58 25.12 1.26
N ASP A 153 -12.38 25.60 2.49
CA ASP A 153 -11.25 26.48 2.82
C ASP A 153 -9.87 25.85 2.63
N LEU A 154 -9.75 24.53 2.68
CA LEU A 154 -8.48 23.84 2.43
C LEU A 154 -7.97 24.05 0.98
N ALA A 155 -8.84 24.44 0.05
CA ALA A 155 -8.45 24.79 -1.32
C ALA A 155 -7.51 26.01 -1.37
N LYS A 156 -7.60 26.91 -0.39
CA LYS A 156 -6.82 28.14 -0.31
C LYS A 156 -5.37 27.90 0.12
N PHE A 157 -5.08 26.74 0.74
CA PHE A 157 -3.75 26.42 1.27
C PHE A 157 -2.99 25.53 0.29
N GLY A 158 -1.77 25.92 -0.05
CA GLY A 158 -0.88 25.17 -0.96
C GLY A 158 -0.40 23.86 -0.32
N ASN A 159 0.76 23.85 0.27
CA ASN A 159 1.33 22.68 0.93
C ASN A 159 0.82 22.52 2.36
N ILE A 160 -0.10 21.58 2.54
CA ILE A 160 -0.57 21.14 3.86
C ILE A 160 0.12 19.84 4.19
N LYS A 161 0.69 19.73 5.39
CA LYS A 161 1.22 18.48 5.93
C LYS A 161 0.42 18.08 7.15
N ILE A 162 0.04 16.82 7.19
CA ILE A 162 -0.63 16.21 8.35
C ILE A 162 0.39 15.39 9.12
N GLU A 163 0.41 15.57 10.42
CA GLU A 163 1.22 14.81 11.35
C GLU A 163 0.31 14.00 12.27
N ILE A 164 0.69 12.74 12.53
CA ILE A 164 -0.05 11.87 13.44
C ILE A 164 0.87 11.40 14.56
N SER A 165 0.41 11.55 15.79
CA SER A 165 1.06 11.00 16.97
C SER A 165 0.14 10.06 17.75
N LEU A 166 0.73 9.22 18.59
CA LEU A 166 -0.05 8.40 19.52
C LEU A 166 -0.75 9.30 20.53
N GLY A 167 -2.03 9.09 20.69
CA GLY A 167 -2.83 9.70 21.74
C GLY A 167 -2.94 8.79 22.97
N GLU A 168 -3.96 9.00 23.76
CA GLU A 168 -4.20 8.23 24.97
C GLU A 168 -4.78 6.83 24.68
N LYS A 169 -4.41 5.86 25.48
CA LYS A 169 -5.08 4.58 25.58
C LYS A 169 -6.35 4.74 26.39
N LYS A 170 -7.50 4.58 25.77
CA LYS A 170 -8.80 4.62 26.45
C LYS A 170 -9.15 3.23 26.99
N PRO A 171 -9.52 3.13 28.28
CA PRO A 171 -9.93 1.87 28.87
C PRO A 171 -11.19 1.32 28.17
N GLY A 172 -11.37 0.01 28.19
CA GLY A 172 -12.61 -0.62 27.77
C GLY A 172 -13.71 -0.35 28.78
N THR A 173 -14.95 -0.36 28.29
CA THR A 173 -16.17 -0.38 29.11
C THR A 173 -16.76 -1.80 29.09
N PHE A 174 -17.80 -2.04 29.86
CA PHE A 174 -18.51 -3.32 29.84
C PHE A 174 -18.95 -3.74 28.42
N PHE A 175 -19.21 -2.75 27.53
CA PHE A 175 -19.67 -2.99 26.15
C PHE A 175 -18.60 -2.72 25.09
N SER A 176 -17.40 -2.26 25.43
CA SER A 176 -16.35 -1.93 24.47
C SER A 176 -14.96 -2.32 24.96
N LYS A 177 -14.12 -2.84 24.04
CA LYS A 177 -12.72 -3.15 24.32
C LYS A 177 -11.90 -1.87 24.43
N ALA A 178 -10.85 -1.89 25.26
CA ALA A 178 -9.85 -0.82 25.30
C ALA A 178 -9.31 -0.52 23.87
N TYR A 179 -9.03 0.75 23.58
CA TYR A 179 -8.54 1.17 22.27
C TYR A 179 -7.51 2.29 22.38
N GLN A 180 -6.63 2.37 21.40
CA GLN A 180 -5.65 3.43 21.22
C GLN A 180 -6.24 4.55 20.37
N THR A 181 -6.01 5.81 20.78
CA THR A 181 -6.35 6.98 19.99
C THR A 181 -5.12 7.51 19.24
N TYR A 182 -5.36 8.31 18.22
CA TYR A 182 -4.37 8.97 17.37
C TYR A 182 -4.69 10.45 17.32
N VAL A 183 -3.69 11.28 17.55
CA VAL A 183 -3.82 12.74 17.47
C VAL A 183 -3.39 13.15 16.06
N ILE A 184 -4.30 13.75 15.31
CA ILE A 184 -4.06 14.31 13.99
C ILE A 184 -3.82 15.80 14.18
N THR A 185 -2.70 16.32 13.68
CA THR A 185 -2.33 17.72 13.75
C THR A 185 -2.06 18.26 12.34
N ILE A 186 -2.58 19.43 12.05
CA ILE A 186 -2.25 20.22 10.86
C ILE A 186 -1.64 21.53 11.34
N PRO A 187 -0.31 21.62 11.48
CA PRO A 187 0.34 22.78 12.10
C PRO A 187 0.05 24.09 11.36
N THR A 188 0.02 24.08 10.04
CA THR A 188 -0.25 25.25 9.20
C THR A 188 -1.63 25.87 9.41
N LEU A 189 -2.59 25.08 9.95
CA LEU A 189 -3.98 25.51 10.18
C LEU A 189 -4.34 25.57 11.65
N ASN A 190 -3.39 25.25 12.53
CA ASN A 190 -3.61 25.10 13.98
C ASN A 190 -4.78 24.15 14.31
N LEU A 191 -4.97 23.11 13.52
CA LEU A 191 -6.00 22.10 13.75
C LEU A 191 -5.41 20.90 14.47
N LYS A 192 -6.15 20.42 15.48
CA LYS A 192 -5.78 19.25 16.26
C LYS A 192 -7.04 18.45 16.63
N VAL A 193 -7.12 17.20 16.18
CA VAL A 193 -8.27 16.33 16.47
C VAL A 193 -7.81 14.95 16.93
N VAL A 194 -8.67 14.25 17.66
CA VAL A 194 -8.41 12.90 18.16
C VAL A 194 -9.33 11.92 17.45
N ARG A 195 -8.75 10.85 16.88
CA ARG A 195 -9.47 9.78 16.18
C ARG A 195 -9.00 8.42 16.66
N ARG A 196 -9.91 7.43 16.66
CA ARG A 196 -9.55 6.02 16.87
C ARG A 196 -9.40 5.30 15.53
N TYR A 197 -8.73 4.16 15.52
CA TYR A 197 -8.50 3.39 14.29
C TYR A 197 -9.79 3.10 13.49
N SER A 198 -10.89 2.78 14.15
CA SER A 198 -12.18 2.55 13.48
C SER A 198 -12.78 3.79 12.79
N ASP A 199 -12.33 4.99 13.16
CA ASP A 199 -12.75 6.21 12.47
C ASP A 199 -12.04 6.34 11.13
N PHE A 200 -10.78 5.90 11.02
CA PHE A 200 -10.06 5.79 9.74
C PHE A 200 -10.64 4.69 8.85
N GLU A 201 -11.05 3.54 9.42
CA GLU A 201 -11.75 2.48 8.66
C GLU A 201 -13.05 3.02 8.06
N TRP A 202 -13.86 3.68 8.88
CA TRP A 202 -15.09 4.32 8.42
C TRP A 202 -14.80 5.37 7.35
N PHE A 203 -13.85 6.27 7.60
CA PHE A 203 -13.50 7.36 6.69
C PHE A 203 -13.08 6.83 5.32
N ARG A 204 -12.18 5.84 5.26
CA ARG A 204 -11.80 5.19 4.01
C ARG A 204 -13.00 4.58 3.28
N SER A 205 -13.87 3.90 4.01
CA SER A 205 -15.07 3.27 3.41
C SER A 205 -16.01 4.31 2.78
N ILE A 206 -16.24 5.42 3.45
CA ILE A 206 -17.08 6.50 2.92
C ILE A 206 -16.43 7.20 1.72
N LEU A 207 -15.09 7.41 1.75
CA LEU A 207 -14.38 7.98 0.60
C LEU A 207 -14.51 7.10 -0.66
N ILE A 208 -14.42 5.78 -0.54
CA ILE A 208 -14.64 4.86 -1.67
C ILE A 208 -16.03 5.06 -2.29
N ASN A 209 -17.04 5.27 -1.46
CA ASN A 209 -18.41 5.46 -1.92
C ASN A 209 -18.66 6.85 -2.53
N LEU A 210 -18.08 7.89 -1.94
CA LEU A 210 -18.31 9.27 -2.37
C LEU A 210 -17.43 9.70 -3.54
N PHE A 211 -16.28 9.06 -3.78
CA PHE A 211 -15.34 9.40 -4.85
C PHE A 211 -15.21 8.25 -5.85
N PRO A 212 -16.25 8.03 -6.68
CA PRO A 212 -16.23 6.96 -7.67
C PRO A 212 -15.06 7.16 -8.64
N GLY A 213 -14.43 6.06 -9.04
CA GLY A 213 -13.31 6.10 -9.98
C GLY A 213 -11.97 6.52 -9.38
N ARG A 214 -11.88 6.82 -8.07
CA ARG A 214 -10.63 7.16 -7.39
C ARG A 214 -10.07 5.98 -6.60
N VAL A 215 -8.74 5.82 -6.65
CA VAL A 215 -8.04 4.87 -5.79
C VAL A 215 -7.80 5.50 -4.42
N ILE A 216 -8.56 5.06 -3.43
CA ILE A 216 -8.39 5.51 -2.05
C ILE A 216 -7.22 4.73 -1.40
N PRO A 217 -6.19 5.42 -0.86
CA PRO A 217 -5.02 4.77 -0.28
C PRO A 217 -5.39 3.73 0.78
N PRO A 218 -4.52 2.73 1.01
CA PRO A 218 -4.77 1.71 2.04
C PRO A 218 -4.51 2.25 3.44
N ILE A 219 -5.27 1.75 4.41
CA ILE A 219 -4.97 1.90 5.84
C ILE A 219 -4.30 0.63 6.39
N PRO A 220 -3.64 0.68 7.57
CA PRO A 220 -3.10 -0.52 8.21
C PRO A 220 -4.17 -1.57 8.44
N LYS A 221 -3.81 -2.84 8.35
CA LYS A 221 -4.76 -3.92 8.67
C LYS A 221 -5.18 -3.88 10.14
N LYS A 222 -6.43 -4.26 10.40
CA LYS A 222 -6.92 -4.51 11.76
C LYS A 222 -6.15 -5.67 12.38
N ASN A 223 -5.71 -5.55 13.64
CA ASN A 223 -5.09 -6.67 14.32
C ASN A 223 -6.03 -7.86 14.40
N LYS A 224 -5.54 -9.03 13.99
CA LYS A 224 -6.24 -10.28 14.23
C LYS A 224 -6.23 -10.60 15.74
N ILE A 225 -7.22 -11.35 16.19
CA ILE A 225 -7.39 -11.78 17.57
C ILE A 225 -6.11 -12.54 18.00
N GLY A 226 -5.47 -12.09 19.10
CA GLY A 226 -4.30 -12.78 19.70
C GLY A 226 -2.97 -12.01 19.64
N GLY A 227 -2.85 -10.92 18.90
CA GLY A 227 -1.66 -10.06 18.94
C GLY A 227 -1.77 -8.96 20.00
N ASP A 228 -0.66 -8.58 20.61
CA ASP A 228 -0.62 -7.43 21.51
C ASP A 228 -0.93 -6.14 20.73
N ARG A 229 -2.13 -5.62 20.95
CA ARG A 229 -2.64 -4.41 20.28
C ARG A 229 -1.96 -3.14 20.75
N PHE A 230 -1.23 -3.22 21.83
CA PHE A 230 -0.57 -2.13 22.51
C PHE A 230 0.96 -2.25 22.47
N ASN A 231 1.48 -3.20 21.68
CA ASN A 231 2.90 -3.28 21.40
C ASN A 231 3.35 -1.96 20.73
N GLU A 232 4.41 -1.35 21.26
CA GLU A 232 4.89 -0.03 20.86
C GLU A 232 5.28 0.01 19.37
N GLU A 233 6.06 -0.95 18.90
CA GLU A 233 6.47 -1.06 17.49
C GLU A 233 5.25 -1.15 16.55
N PHE A 234 4.25 -1.93 16.95
CA PHE A 234 3.01 -2.06 16.19
C PHE A 234 2.23 -0.74 16.13
N LEU A 235 2.14 -0.01 17.27
CA LEU A 235 1.45 1.28 17.34
C LEU A 235 2.18 2.35 16.53
N GLU A 236 3.49 2.44 16.63
CA GLU A 236 4.31 3.36 15.84
C GLU A 236 4.16 3.12 14.34
N LYS A 237 4.27 1.85 13.92
CA LYS A 237 4.08 1.47 12.53
C LYS A 237 2.68 1.83 12.01
N ARG A 238 1.66 1.63 12.83
CA ARG A 238 0.28 2.02 12.50
C ARG A 238 0.18 3.52 12.35
N THR A 239 0.77 4.29 13.26
CA THR A 239 0.81 5.76 13.22
C THR A 239 1.44 6.26 11.93
N ARG A 240 2.65 5.78 11.57
CA ARG A 240 3.31 6.13 10.28
C ARG A 240 2.46 5.79 9.06
N THR A 241 1.74 4.66 9.08
CA THR A 241 0.89 4.27 7.96
C THR A 241 -0.37 5.12 7.86
N LEU A 242 -0.99 5.51 8.99
CA LEU A 242 -2.16 6.40 9.01
C LEU A 242 -1.78 7.82 8.58
N GLU A 243 -0.61 8.30 8.98
CA GLU A 243 -0.07 9.59 8.53
C GLU A 243 0.14 9.60 7.01
N LYS A 244 0.76 8.55 6.48
CA LYS A 244 0.93 8.39 5.03
C LYS A 244 -0.40 8.33 4.29
N PHE A 245 -1.42 7.66 4.87
CA PHE A 245 -2.77 7.60 4.31
C PHE A 245 -3.38 9.00 4.16
N LEU A 246 -3.36 9.83 5.22
CA LEU A 246 -3.95 11.18 5.16
C LEU A 246 -3.16 12.11 4.23
N ASN A 247 -1.82 12.06 4.25
CA ASN A 247 -1.01 12.90 3.37
C ASN A 247 -1.20 12.53 1.89
N LEU A 248 -1.39 11.25 1.54
CA LEU A 248 -1.70 10.85 0.17
C LEU A 248 -3.10 11.27 -0.29
N LEU A 249 -4.07 11.42 0.62
CA LEU A 249 -5.37 11.98 0.29
C LEU A 249 -5.30 13.48 -0.04
N LEU A 250 -4.33 14.20 0.54
CA LEU A 250 -4.09 15.61 0.22
C LEU A 250 -3.55 15.82 -1.20
N GLU A 251 -2.94 14.80 -1.82
CA GLU A 251 -2.47 14.84 -3.21
C GLU A 251 -3.62 14.79 -4.22
N ASP A 252 -4.83 14.39 -3.80
CA ASP A 252 -6.02 14.44 -4.65
C ASP A 252 -6.82 15.73 -4.37
N PRO A 253 -6.84 16.70 -5.30
CA PRO A 253 -7.55 17.96 -5.09
C PRO A 253 -9.04 17.80 -4.81
N SER A 254 -9.68 16.77 -5.39
CA SER A 254 -11.11 16.51 -5.19
C SER A 254 -11.41 16.08 -3.75
N ILE A 255 -10.52 15.25 -3.18
CA ILE A 255 -10.65 14.77 -1.81
C ILE A 255 -10.23 15.86 -0.83
N LYS A 256 -9.07 16.52 -1.06
CA LYS A 256 -8.55 17.60 -0.23
C LYS A 256 -9.59 18.70 -0.01
N THR A 257 -10.30 19.10 -1.07
CA THR A 257 -11.28 20.19 -1.01
C THR A 257 -12.69 19.75 -0.63
N SER A 258 -12.90 18.48 -0.29
CA SER A 258 -14.20 17.94 0.09
C SER A 258 -14.56 18.24 1.55
N GLN A 259 -15.85 18.45 1.81
CA GLN A 259 -16.35 18.70 3.16
C GLN A 259 -16.11 17.51 4.10
N ILE A 260 -16.20 16.28 3.62
CA ILE A 260 -15.96 15.09 4.46
C ILE A 260 -14.51 15.00 4.91
N PHE A 261 -13.54 15.39 4.07
CA PHE A 261 -12.13 15.44 4.48
C PHE A 261 -11.93 16.51 5.54
N TYR A 262 -12.49 17.70 5.32
CA TYR A 262 -12.44 18.80 6.28
C TYR A 262 -13.06 18.40 7.63
N ASP A 263 -14.28 17.85 7.62
CA ASP A 263 -14.97 17.38 8.83
C ASP A 263 -14.14 16.33 9.60
N PHE A 264 -13.42 15.46 8.88
CA PHE A 264 -12.57 14.43 9.50
C PHE A 264 -11.38 15.01 10.24
N VAL A 265 -10.75 16.07 9.71
CA VAL A 265 -9.52 16.64 10.27
C VAL A 265 -9.73 17.87 11.14
N SER A 266 -10.95 18.43 11.22
CA SER A 266 -11.22 19.68 11.95
C SER A 266 -12.20 19.55 13.11
N ILE A 267 -13.14 18.59 13.10
CA ILE A 267 -14.16 18.49 14.16
C ILE A 267 -13.52 17.86 15.41
N GLU A 268 -13.37 18.63 16.48
CA GLU A 268 -12.81 18.18 17.76
C GLU A 268 -13.84 17.42 18.60
N GLU A 269 -15.08 17.92 18.65
CA GLU A 269 -16.13 17.38 19.49
C GLU A 269 -16.64 16.02 18.98
N LEU A 270 -16.53 15.00 19.83
CA LEU A 270 -16.90 13.63 19.48
C LEU A 270 -18.40 13.46 19.13
N ASN A 271 -19.27 14.24 19.78
CA ASN A 271 -20.71 14.20 19.52
C ASN A 271 -21.01 14.71 18.11
N ILE A 272 -20.48 15.89 17.76
CA ILE A 272 -20.63 16.50 16.44
C ILE A 272 -20.06 15.55 15.36
N PHE A 273 -18.87 15.00 15.62
CA PHE A 273 -18.27 14.02 14.69
C PHE A 273 -19.13 12.76 14.52
N SER A 274 -19.73 12.27 15.61
CA SER A 274 -20.66 11.11 15.57
C SER A 274 -21.88 11.41 14.71
N ASP A 275 -22.47 12.59 14.84
CA ASP A 275 -23.64 12.98 14.05
C ASP A 275 -23.27 13.18 12.56
N LYS A 276 -22.11 13.72 12.26
CA LYS A 276 -21.58 13.76 10.90
C LYS A 276 -21.39 12.37 10.31
N LYS A 277 -20.89 11.41 11.09
CA LYS A 277 -20.79 10.01 10.64
C LYS A 277 -22.15 9.43 10.29
N LYS A 278 -23.19 9.67 11.11
CA LYS A 278 -24.57 9.26 10.81
C LYS A 278 -25.07 9.89 9.51
N TYR A 279 -24.84 11.20 9.34
CA TYR A 279 -25.18 11.91 8.12
C TYR A 279 -24.54 11.28 6.88
N TYR A 280 -23.21 11.10 6.87
CA TYR A 280 -22.51 10.49 5.73
C TYR A 280 -22.95 9.06 5.46
N ASN A 281 -23.26 8.27 6.49
CA ASN A 281 -23.79 6.91 6.34
C ASN A 281 -25.21 6.89 5.76
N SER A 282 -25.99 7.96 5.92
CA SER A 282 -27.35 8.06 5.38
C SER A 282 -27.39 8.48 3.90
N ILE A 283 -26.27 8.93 3.33
CA ILE A 283 -26.18 9.34 1.91
C ILE A 283 -26.39 8.11 1.04
N LYS A 284 -27.49 8.12 0.28
CA LYS A 284 -27.75 7.12 -0.75
C LYS A 284 -26.76 7.29 -1.89
N LEU A 285 -26.20 6.17 -2.36
CA LEU A 285 -25.32 6.20 -3.52
C LEU A 285 -26.10 6.65 -4.76
N PRO A 286 -25.60 7.65 -5.50
CA PRO A 286 -26.22 8.11 -6.72
C PRO A 286 -26.33 7.02 -7.77
N GLN A 287 -27.41 7.05 -8.55
CA GLN A 287 -27.62 6.13 -9.68
C GLN A 287 -27.02 6.64 -10.99
N SER A 288 -26.72 7.93 -11.06
CA SER A 288 -26.14 8.61 -12.22
C SER A 288 -24.86 9.35 -11.83
N LEU A 289 -23.88 9.40 -12.74
CA LEU A 289 -22.63 10.14 -12.52
C LEU A 289 -22.85 11.64 -12.25
N LYS A 290 -23.91 12.23 -12.82
CA LYS A 290 -24.24 13.65 -12.61
C LYS A 290 -24.64 14.01 -11.19
N GLU A 291 -25.09 13.04 -10.42
CA GLU A 291 -25.55 13.23 -9.03
C GLU A 291 -24.42 13.16 -8.01
N TYR A 292 -23.22 12.67 -8.41
CA TYR A 292 -22.06 12.64 -7.51
C TYR A 292 -21.50 14.04 -7.29
N LYS A 293 -21.57 14.50 -6.04
CA LYS A 293 -21.02 15.81 -5.65
C LYS A 293 -19.50 15.91 -5.78
N SER A 294 -18.80 14.81 -5.82
CA SER A 294 -17.33 14.75 -5.96
C SER A 294 -16.86 14.85 -7.42
N LEU A 295 -17.76 14.66 -8.39
CA LEU A 295 -17.44 14.69 -9.81
C LEU A 295 -17.70 16.07 -10.39
N ASN A 296 -16.70 16.66 -11.00
CA ASN A 296 -16.73 18.01 -11.55
C ASN A 296 -16.26 18.06 -13.00
N GLY A 297 -16.86 18.94 -13.78
CA GLY A 297 -16.43 19.23 -15.13
C GLY A 297 -16.78 18.14 -16.14
N LYS A 298 -15.90 17.89 -17.10
CA LYS A 298 -16.12 16.95 -18.19
C LYS A 298 -15.60 15.56 -17.80
N LEU A 299 -16.49 14.57 -17.77
CA LEU A 299 -16.14 13.18 -17.52
C LEU A 299 -16.07 12.41 -18.84
N ASP A 300 -14.96 11.73 -19.08
CA ASP A 300 -14.81 10.82 -20.21
C ASP A 300 -15.49 9.49 -19.89
N VAL A 301 -16.50 9.14 -20.65
CA VAL A 301 -17.29 7.90 -20.54
C VAL A 301 -17.23 7.05 -21.80
N LYS A 302 -16.37 7.42 -22.76
CA LYS A 302 -16.22 6.73 -24.03
C LYS A 302 -15.79 5.26 -23.82
N LEU A 303 -16.40 4.39 -24.58
CA LEU A 303 -16.07 2.97 -24.66
C LEU A 303 -15.61 2.65 -26.09
N ASP A 304 -14.37 2.19 -26.24
CA ASP A 304 -13.83 1.69 -27.50
C ASP A 304 -12.81 0.56 -27.24
N GLU A 305 -12.44 -0.16 -28.29
CA GLU A 305 -11.51 -1.29 -28.21
C GLU A 305 -10.11 -0.90 -27.70
N ASN A 306 -9.66 0.32 -28.04
CA ASN A 306 -8.36 0.81 -27.58
C ASN A 306 -8.35 1.00 -26.06
N ARG A 307 -9.39 1.63 -25.51
CA ARG A 307 -9.53 1.81 -24.05
C ARG A 307 -9.67 0.49 -23.30
N GLU A 308 -10.43 -0.44 -23.85
CA GLU A 308 -10.53 -1.80 -23.28
C GLU A 308 -9.17 -2.50 -23.32
N SER A 309 -8.39 -2.37 -24.39
CA SER A 309 -7.03 -2.92 -24.49
C SER A 309 -6.08 -2.33 -23.46
N ILE A 310 -6.11 -1.00 -23.27
CA ILE A 310 -5.33 -0.30 -22.24
C ILE A 310 -5.71 -0.80 -20.84
N TYR A 311 -7.00 -0.90 -20.58
CA TYR A 311 -7.50 -1.44 -19.30
C TYR A 311 -6.98 -2.84 -19.02
N GLN A 312 -7.01 -3.75 -20.01
CA GLN A 312 -6.51 -5.13 -19.82
C GLN A 312 -5.00 -5.15 -19.55
N LYS A 313 -4.21 -4.28 -20.19
CA LYS A 313 -2.78 -4.13 -19.91
C LYS A 313 -2.55 -3.67 -18.47
N ILE A 314 -3.27 -2.64 -18.01
CA ILE A 314 -3.16 -2.11 -16.64
C ILE A 314 -3.54 -3.16 -15.61
N LYS A 315 -4.61 -3.92 -15.86
CA LYS A 315 -5.04 -5.02 -14.99
C LYS A 315 -3.93 -6.05 -14.82
N ASN A 316 -3.35 -6.53 -15.92
CA ASN A 316 -2.25 -7.49 -15.90
C ASN A 316 -1.00 -6.92 -15.20
N GLU A 317 -0.62 -5.68 -15.50
CA GLU A 317 0.53 -5.02 -14.87
C GLU A 317 0.33 -4.85 -13.36
N THR A 318 -0.89 -4.50 -12.93
CA THR A 318 -1.23 -4.37 -11.51
C THR A 318 -1.07 -5.72 -10.79
N ASP A 319 -1.50 -6.83 -11.42
CA ASP A 319 -1.39 -8.17 -10.86
C ASP A 319 0.08 -8.60 -10.71
N ILE A 320 0.86 -8.46 -11.79
CA ILE A 320 2.28 -8.80 -11.80
C ILE A 320 3.07 -7.96 -10.79
N SER A 321 2.87 -6.64 -10.78
CA SER A 321 3.55 -5.72 -9.87
C SER A 321 3.24 -6.03 -8.41
N GLN A 322 1.99 -6.36 -8.08
CA GLN A 322 1.60 -6.73 -6.73
C GLN A 322 2.29 -8.01 -6.27
N GLU A 323 2.43 -9.00 -7.15
CA GLU A 323 3.11 -10.26 -6.85
C GLU A 323 4.60 -10.05 -6.65
N LEU A 324 5.27 -9.31 -7.56
CA LEU A 324 6.70 -8.98 -7.44
C LEU A 324 7.00 -8.22 -6.16
N LEU A 325 6.18 -7.22 -5.80
CA LEU A 325 6.31 -6.50 -4.53
C LEU A 325 6.07 -7.41 -3.32
N SER A 326 5.20 -8.41 -3.43
CA SER A 326 4.99 -9.41 -2.38
C SER A 326 6.23 -10.25 -2.17
N LYS A 327 6.85 -10.74 -3.25
CA LYS A 327 8.10 -11.50 -3.24
C LYS A 327 9.23 -10.68 -2.63
N LEU A 328 9.42 -9.44 -3.09
CA LEU A 328 10.45 -8.53 -2.57
C LEU A 328 10.28 -8.30 -1.07
N ASN A 329 9.06 -8.03 -0.59
CA ASN A 329 8.80 -7.85 0.84
C ASN A 329 9.13 -9.09 1.69
N LYS A 330 8.90 -10.31 1.14
CA LYS A 330 9.26 -11.55 1.82
C LYS A 330 10.79 -11.69 1.92
N GLN A 331 11.51 -11.41 0.83
CA GLN A 331 12.96 -11.48 0.78
C GLN A 331 13.63 -10.50 1.76
N ILE A 332 13.16 -9.24 1.79
CA ILE A 332 13.66 -8.23 2.75
C ILE A 332 13.38 -8.67 4.19
N LYS A 333 12.19 -9.24 4.47
CA LYS A 333 11.87 -9.75 5.81
C LYS A 333 12.81 -10.88 6.22
N SER A 334 13.11 -11.82 5.32
CA SER A 334 14.06 -12.91 5.58
C SER A 334 15.44 -12.37 5.90
N LEU A 335 15.95 -11.47 5.04
CA LEU A 335 17.24 -10.80 5.26
C LEU A 335 17.31 -10.10 6.63
N ASN A 336 16.25 -9.35 7.00
CA ASN A 336 16.22 -8.67 8.30
C ASN A 336 16.28 -9.67 9.47
N ASN A 337 15.64 -10.83 9.35
CA ASN A 337 15.69 -11.86 10.38
C ASN A 337 17.10 -12.49 10.49
N GLU A 338 17.76 -12.72 9.35
CA GLU A 338 19.13 -13.24 9.29
C GLU A 338 20.11 -12.24 9.92
N ILE A 339 19.98 -10.94 9.61
CA ILE A 339 20.79 -9.88 10.23
C ILE A 339 20.57 -9.85 11.74
N ASN A 340 19.34 -10.01 12.24
CA ASN A 340 19.09 -10.10 13.69
C ASN A 340 19.80 -11.29 14.33
N THR A 341 19.89 -12.42 13.64
CA THR A 341 20.65 -13.58 14.11
C THR A 341 22.15 -13.26 14.20
N VAL A 342 22.69 -12.56 13.19
CA VAL A 342 24.10 -12.10 13.21
C VAL A 342 24.35 -11.15 14.38
N ILE A 343 23.44 -10.20 14.64
CA ILE A 343 23.55 -9.27 15.78
C ILE A 343 23.62 -10.04 17.11
N ILE A 344 22.77 -11.06 17.30
CA ILE A 344 22.80 -11.90 18.51
C ILE A 344 24.17 -12.57 18.65
N ARG A 345 24.70 -13.16 17.56
CA ARG A 345 26.01 -13.82 17.58
C ARG A 345 27.17 -12.87 17.89
N LEU A 346 27.14 -11.65 17.34
CA LEU A 346 28.16 -10.64 17.64
C LEU A 346 28.14 -10.23 19.13
N ASN A 347 26.96 -10.10 19.72
CA ASN A 347 26.83 -9.83 21.16
C ASN A 347 27.30 -11.01 22.04
N GLU A 348 27.06 -12.26 21.62
CA GLU A 348 27.59 -13.44 22.29
C GLU A 348 29.13 -13.47 22.27
N ILE A 349 29.76 -13.12 21.13
CA ILE A 349 31.22 -13.01 21.00
C ILE A 349 31.74 -11.87 21.89
N ALA A 350 31.11 -10.70 21.86
CA ALA A 350 31.48 -9.57 22.71
C ALA A 350 31.48 -9.99 24.21
N LYS A 351 30.43 -10.70 24.65
CA LYS A 351 30.33 -11.21 26.01
C LYS A 351 31.47 -12.15 26.34
N SER A 352 31.85 -13.07 25.45
CA SER A 352 32.98 -13.97 25.65
C SER A 352 34.31 -13.21 25.78
N CYS A 353 34.51 -12.12 25.01
CA CYS A 353 35.66 -11.24 25.13
C CYS A 353 35.69 -10.51 26.48
N GLU A 354 34.52 -10.09 27.00
CA GLU A 354 34.39 -9.49 28.33
C GLU A 354 34.75 -10.49 29.43
N GLU A 355 34.31 -11.74 29.32
CA GLU A 355 34.67 -12.82 30.26
C GLU A 355 36.19 -13.09 30.25
N LEU A 356 36.83 -13.07 29.07
CA LEU A 356 38.30 -13.18 28.94
C LEU A 356 39.00 -11.99 29.58
N PHE A 357 38.51 -10.76 29.37
CA PHE A 357 39.04 -9.58 30.03
C PHE A 357 38.99 -9.72 31.57
N LEU A 358 37.82 -10.07 32.14
CA LEU A 358 37.66 -10.25 33.57
C LEU A 358 38.57 -11.34 34.13
N ASN A 359 38.77 -12.43 33.38
CA ASN A 359 39.68 -13.51 33.75
C ASN A 359 41.13 -13.01 33.75
N SER A 360 41.56 -12.24 32.74
CA SER A 360 42.90 -11.67 32.64
C SER A 360 43.21 -10.70 33.79
N VAL A 361 42.20 -9.95 34.23
CA VAL A 361 42.30 -9.09 35.43
C VAL A 361 42.47 -9.94 36.69
N LYS A 362 41.66 -10.99 36.85
CA LYS A 362 41.70 -11.89 38.01
C LYS A 362 43.07 -12.60 38.18
N TYR A 363 43.68 -13.02 37.07
CA TYR A 363 44.97 -13.70 37.08
C TYR A 363 46.16 -12.75 36.87
N ASN A 364 45.92 -11.43 36.88
CA ASN A 364 46.92 -10.37 36.74
C ASN A 364 47.81 -10.53 35.52
N GLU A 365 47.22 -10.86 34.38
CA GLU A 365 47.89 -10.92 33.09
C GLU A 365 48.47 -9.55 32.67
N SER A 366 49.24 -9.49 31.58
CA SER A 366 49.83 -8.23 31.10
C SER A 366 48.75 -7.21 30.70
N ASN A 367 49.07 -5.94 30.78
CA ASN A 367 48.11 -4.88 30.40
C ASN A 367 47.76 -4.94 28.92
N GLU A 368 48.69 -5.35 28.05
CA GLU A 368 48.48 -5.52 26.62
C GLU A 368 47.40 -6.57 26.35
N ILE A 369 47.41 -7.70 27.08
CA ILE A 369 46.40 -8.76 26.94
C ILE A 369 45.03 -8.23 27.42
N LYS A 370 44.98 -7.56 28.56
CA LYS A 370 43.74 -6.97 29.10
C LYS A 370 43.15 -6.00 28.13
N ILE A 371 43.95 -5.06 27.59
CA ILE A 371 43.52 -4.08 26.60
C ILE A 371 43.00 -4.76 25.33
N SER A 372 43.70 -5.79 24.84
CA SER A 372 43.30 -6.51 23.64
C SER A 372 41.91 -7.15 23.77
N TYR A 373 41.61 -7.81 24.91
CA TYR A 373 40.28 -8.39 25.13
C TYR A 373 39.19 -7.32 25.26
N TYR A 374 39.49 -6.20 25.90
CA TYR A 374 38.57 -5.09 26.01
C TYR A 374 38.28 -4.46 24.62
N GLU A 375 39.30 -4.22 23.83
CA GLU A 375 39.17 -3.67 22.48
C GLU A 375 38.37 -4.59 21.54
N LEU A 376 38.58 -5.92 21.65
CA LEU A 376 37.78 -6.91 20.92
C LEU A 376 36.30 -6.87 21.33
N ASN A 377 36.02 -6.78 22.62
CA ASN A 377 34.65 -6.63 23.12
C ASN A 377 33.97 -5.39 22.53
N GLU A 378 34.62 -4.22 22.62
CA GLU A 378 34.07 -2.97 22.11
C GLU A 378 33.91 -3.02 20.58
N MET A 379 34.83 -3.60 19.84
CA MET A 379 34.73 -3.77 18.38
C MET A 379 33.48 -4.58 18.00
N PHE A 380 33.22 -5.70 18.65
CA PHE A 380 32.04 -6.53 18.35
C PHE A 380 30.74 -5.86 18.79
N LYS A 381 30.73 -5.11 19.91
CA LYS A 381 29.57 -4.29 20.31
C LYS A 381 29.26 -3.20 19.29
N HIS A 382 30.27 -2.48 18.82
CA HIS A 382 30.10 -1.45 17.79
C HIS A 382 29.55 -2.05 16.50
N TRP A 383 30.04 -3.21 16.10
CA TRP A 383 29.55 -3.89 14.89
C TRP A 383 28.10 -4.34 15.04
N ALA A 384 27.74 -4.95 16.15
CA ALA A 384 26.37 -5.35 16.46
C ALA A 384 25.41 -4.13 16.44
N ASN A 385 25.82 -3.02 17.06
CA ASN A 385 25.03 -1.79 17.10
C ASN A 385 24.85 -1.15 15.71
N ALA A 386 25.90 -1.15 14.86
CA ALA A 386 25.80 -0.67 13.49
C ALA A 386 24.81 -1.51 12.68
N LEU A 387 24.91 -2.84 12.73
CA LEU A 387 23.96 -3.72 12.05
C LEU A 387 22.53 -3.57 12.57
N LYS A 388 22.34 -3.32 13.87
CA LYS A 388 21.01 -3.05 14.45
C LYS A 388 20.41 -1.76 13.91
N LYS A 389 21.19 -0.67 13.83
CA LYS A 389 20.77 0.59 13.21
C LYS A 389 20.39 0.38 11.74
N GLN A 390 21.27 -0.25 10.96
CA GLN A 390 21.07 -0.55 9.55
C GLN A 390 19.82 -1.39 9.32
N ASN A 391 19.61 -2.47 10.07
CA ASN A 391 18.44 -3.32 9.96
C ASN A 391 17.14 -2.56 10.25
N THR A 392 17.16 -1.66 11.23
CA THR A 392 16.01 -0.79 11.54
C THR A 392 15.68 0.14 10.39
N VAL A 393 16.69 0.81 9.81
CA VAL A 393 16.54 1.71 8.66
C VAL A 393 15.98 0.96 7.45
N THR A 394 16.56 -0.19 7.10
CA THR A 394 16.09 -1.03 5.98
C THR A 394 14.64 -1.49 6.19
N ASN A 395 14.25 -1.84 7.42
CA ASN A 395 12.88 -2.25 7.70
C ASN A 395 11.88 -1.10 7.55
N ILE A 396 12.21 0.10 8.05
CA ILE A 396 11.30 1.25 8.02
C ILE A 396 11.25 1.88 6.62
N ASP A 397 12.40 2.21 6.05
CA ASP A 397 12.47 3.02 4.83
C ASP A 397 12.23 2.17 3.56
N ILE A 398 12.69 0.93 3.55
CA ILE A 398 12.58 0.07 2.36
C ILE A 398 11.38 -0.87 2.47
N ARG A 399 11.36 -1.73 3.48
CA ARG A 399 10.32 -2.78 3.59
C ARG A 399 8.94 -2.21 3.84
N GLU A 400 8.76 -1.23 4.74
CA GLU A 400 7.45 -0.62 4.98
C GLU A 400 6.97 0.15 3.74
N TYR A 401 7.87 0.80 3.02
CA TYR A 401 7.57 1.48 1.76
C TYR A 401 7.03 0.50 0.71
N PHE A 402 7.74 -0.58 0.40
CA PHE A 402 7.26 -1.55 -0.59
C PHE A 402 6.00 -2.29 -0.14
N LYS A 403 5.86 -2.54 1.17
CA LYS A 403 4.61 -3.09 1.73
C LYS A 403 3.44 -2.14 1.52
N TYR A 404 3.65 -0.84 1.70
CA TYR A 404 2.63 0.16 1.45
C TYR A 404 2.28 0.25 -0.04
N SER A 405 3.27 0.30 -0.92
CA SER A 405 3.08 0.31 -2.38
C SER A 405 2.28 -0.93 -2.85
N LYS A 406 2.63 -2.13 -2.36
CA LYS A 406 1.83 -3.34 -2.61
C LYS A 406 0.36 -3.19 -2.18
N ASN A 407 0.11 -2.60 -1.01
CA ASN A 407 -1.25 -2.41 -0.52
C ASN A 407 -2.00 -1.34 -1.32
N THR A 408 -1.31 -0.32 -1.85
CA THR A 408 -1.92 0.67 -2.76
C THR A 408 -2.34 0.00 -4.09
N LEU A 409 -1.56 -0.94 -4.61
CA LEU A 409 -1.98 -1.75 -5.77
C LEU A 409 -3.21 -2.64 -5.44
N LYS A 410 -3.41 -3.05 -4.18
CA LYS A 410 -4.68 -3.70 -3.77
C LYS A 410 -5.87 -2.74 -3.87
N SER A 411 -5.69 -1.47 -3.49
CA SER A 411 -6.73 -0.47 -3.69
C SER A 411 -7.01 -0.21 -5.18
N MET A 412 -5.99 -0.28 -6.04
CA MET A 412 -6.18 -0.26 -7.50
C MET A 412 -6.99 -1.46 -7.98
N LYS A 413 -6.77 -2.66 -7.42
CA LYS A 413 -7.61 -3.83 -7.72
C LYS A 413 -9.07 -3.67 -7.28
N GLU A 414 -9.33 -2.95 -6.19
CA GLU A 414 -10.71 -2.62 -5.79
C GLU A 414 -11.42 -1.83 -6.90
N LEU A 415 -10.73 -0.85 -7.50
CA LEU A 415 -11.24 -0.09 -8.65
C LEU A 415 -11.43 -0.98 -9.89
N ILE A 416 -10.46 -1.82 -10.23
CA ILE A 416 -10.53 -2.79 -11.34
C ILE A 416 -11.72 -3.74 -11.17
N ASN A 417 -11.94 -4.26 -9.96
CA ASN A 417 -13.10 -5.12 -9.67
C ASN A 417 -14.42 -4.37 -9.85
N THR A 418 -14.46 -3.09 -9.52
CA THR A 418 -15.65 -2.25 -9.75
C THR A 418 -15.94 -2.10 -11.24
N VAL A 419 -14.91 -1.94 -12.09
CA VAL A 419 -15.08 -1.95 -13.55
C VAL A 419 -15.72 -3.25 -14.02
N GLU A 420 -15.23 -4.41 -13.55
CA GLU A 420 -15.77 -5.72 -13.96
C GLU A 420 -17.25 -5.89 -13.54
N ILE A 421 -17.62 -5.41 -12.36
CA ILE A 421 -19.01 -5.43 -11.88
C ILE A 421 -19.92 -4.59 -12.81
N TYR A 422 -19.53 -3.35 -13.12
CA TYR A 422 -20.33 -2.50 -14.00
C TYR A 422 -20.34 -2.99 -15.45
N LYS A 423 -19.24 -3.56 -15.94
CA LYS A 423 -19.17 -4.25 -17.23
C LYS A 423 -20.21 -5.36 -17.32
N GLN A 424 -20.24 -6.27 -16.34
CA GLN A 424 -21.20 -7.38 -16.30
C GLN A 424 -22.64 -6.88 -16.21
N ASN A 425 -22.91 -5.89 -15.35
CA ASN A 425 -24.22 -5.31 -15.18
C ASN A 425 -24.72 -4.64 -16.47
N TYR A 426 -23.85 -3.88 -17.14
CA TYR A 426 -24.19 -3.25 -18.42
C TYR A 426 -24.57 -4.29 -19.47
N TYR A 427 -23.71 -5.29 -19.72
CA TYR A 427 -23.99 -6.29 -20.76
C TYR A 427 -25.21 -7.16 -20.44
N LYS A 428 -25.45 -7.49 -19.18
CA LYS A 428 -26.66 -8.21 -18.74
C LYS A 428 -27.90 -7.37 -18.99
N SER A 429 -27.92 -6.13 -18.53
CA SER A 429 -29.07 -5.22 -18.71
C SER A 429 -29.32 -4.90 -20.17
N ARG A 430 -28.27 -4.70 -20.97
CA ARG A 430 -28.38 -4.50 -22.43
C ARG A 430 -29.04 -5.69 -23.13
N ARG A 431 -28.62 -6.92 -22.87
CA ARG A 431 -29.24 -8.13 -23.43
C ARG A 431 -30.72 -8.21 -23.06
N ASN A 432 -31.06 -8.02 -21.79
CA ASN A 432 -32.43 -8.04 -21.32
C ASN A 432 -33.31 -6.98 -21.98
N LEU A 433 -32.79 -5.76 -22.17
CA LEU A 433 -33.50 -4.69 -22.84
C LEU A 433 -33.79 -5.06 -24.31
N ILE A 434 -32.77 -5.54 -25.05
CA ILE A 434 -32.91 -5.96 -26.44
C ILE A 434 -34.01 -7.03 -26.56
N THR A 435 -33.93 -8.11 -25.78
CA THR A 435 -34.92 -9.19 -25.81
C THR A 435 -36.34 -8.68 -25.52
N LYS A 436 -36.51 -7.85 -24.49
CA LYS A 436 -37.82 -7.29 -24.16
C LYS A 436 -38.37 -6.41 -25.28
N LYS A 437 -37.56 -5.54 -25.87
CA LYS A 437 -37.96 -4.67 -26.98
C LYS A 437 -38.37 -5.48 -28.22
N GLU A 438 -37.60 -6.49 -28.58
CA GLU A 438 -37.92 -7.36 -29.72
C GLU A 438 -39.21 -8.15 -29.52
N GLU A 439 -39.46 -8.66 -28.31
CA GLU A 439 -40.72 -9.36 -27.97
C GLU A 439 -41.92 -8.44 -28.06
N LEU A 440 -41.83 -7.21 -27.52
CA LEU A 440 -42.91 -6.22 -27.60
C LEU A 440 -43.18 -5.80 -29.02
N PHE A 441 -42.11 -5.55 -29.79
CA PHE A 441 -42.22 -5.11 -31.20
C PHE A 441 -42.92 -6.20 -32.06
N LYS A 442 -42.60 -7.47 -31.85
CA LYS A 442 -43.24 -8.61 -32.53
C LYS A 442 -44.74 -8.71 -32.23
N LYS A 443 -45.16 -8.32 -31.05
CA LYS A 443 -46.59 -8.34 -30.63
C LYS A 443 -47.40 -7.21 -31.27
N GLY A 444 -46.78 -6.15 -31.82
CA GLY A 444 -47.43 -5.10 -32.60
C GLY A 444 -48.45 -4.21 -31.89
N ASP A 445 -48.62 -4.38 -30.56
CA ASP A 445 -49.59 -3.66 -29.77
C ASP A 445 -48.97 -2.40 -29.15
N ILE A 446 -49.10 -1.28 -29.82
CA ILE A 446 -48.55 0.04 -29.43
C ILE A 446 -49.06 0.49 -28.04
N THR A 447 -50.23 0.05 -27.60
CA THR A 447 -50.82 0.44 -26.31
C THR A 447 -50.06 -0.17 -25.10
N LYS A 448 -49.26 -1.21 -25.34
CA LYS A 448 -48.44 -1.87 -24.33
C LYS A 448 -47.00 -1.34 -24.27
N TRP A 449 -46.68 -0.36 -25.13
CA TRP A 449 -45.36 0.23 -25.20
C TRP A 449 -45.26 1.42 -24.26
N ASP A 450 -44.31 1.42 -23.32
CA ASP A 450 -44.00 2.56 -22.48
C ASP A 450 -43.21 3.58 -23.31
N LEU A 451 -43.95 4.43 -24.03
CA LEU A 451 -43.44 5.52 -24.80
C LEU A 451 -43.55 6.78 -23.96
N THR A 452 -42.49 7.14 -23.27
CA THR A 452 -42.45 8.43 -22.58
C THR A 452 -41.86 9.46 -23.51
N PRO A 453 -42.64 10.43 -24.00
CA PRO A 453 -42.15 11.46 -24.90
C PRO A 453 -41.23 12.40 -24.12
N SER A 454 -39.93 12.15 -24.14
CA SER A 454 -38.92 13.08 -23.64
C SER A 454 -38.78 14.32 -24.57
N ASN A 455 -39.36 14.26 -25.81
CA ASN A 455 -39.44 15.36 -26.75
C ASN A 455 -40.78 15.35 -27.46
N LYS A 456 -41.47 16.49 -27.52
CA LYS A 456 -42.80 16.71 -28.12
C LYS A 456 -42.91 16.40 -29.63
N ASN A 457 -41.82 15.90 -30.28
CA ASN A 457 -41.73 15.71 -31.72
C ASN A 457 -41.27 14.30 -32.13
N ILE A 458 -41.68 13.26 -31.42
CA ILE A 458 -41.39 11.89 -31.88
C ILE A 458 -42.31 11.61 -33.10
N ASN A 459 -41.71 11.37 -34.25
CA ASN A 459 -42.45 10.94 -35.44
C ASN A 459 -42.95 9.49 -35.23
N ILE A 460 -44.19 9.35 -34.81
CA ILE A 460 -44.84 8.05 -34.51
C ILE A 460 -44.88 7.15 -35.77
N ASN A 461 -44.75 7.73 -36.97
CA ASN A 461 -44.74 6.98 -38.22
C ASN A 461 -43.39 6.31 -38.52
N ASP A 462 -42.30 6.72 -37.85
CA ASP A 462 -40.99 6.08 -37.97
C ASP A 462 -40.88 4.94 -36.97
N LYS A 463 -41.02 3.70 -37.46
CA LYS A 463 -40.95 2.50 -36.63
C LYS A 463 -39.63 2.36 -35.87
N ASN A 464 -38.52 2.83 -36.43
CA ASN A 464 -37.21 2.75 -35.78
C ASN A 464 -37.12 3.72 -34.59
N ILE A 465 -37.64 4.95 -34.77
CA ILE A 465 -37.70 5.94 -33.68
C ILE A 465 -38.60 5.46 -32.56
N VAL A 466 -39.76 4.90 -32.89
CA VAL A 466 -40.68 4.31 -31.92
C VAL A 466 -40.03 3.16 -31.18
N PHE A 467 -39.38 2.24 -31.87
CA PHE A 467 -38.67 1.11 -31.30
C PHE A 467 -37.53 1.55 -30.37
N ALA A 468 -36.74 2.54 -30.76
CA ALA A 468 -35.69 3.11 -29.91
C ALA A 468 -36.24 3.70 -28.61
N ASN A 469 -37.43 4.32 -28.65
CA ASN A 469 -38.05 4.96 -27.47
C ASN A 469 -38.96 4.03 -26.62
N MET A 470 -39.13 2.76 -27.02
CA MET A 470 -39.82 1.78 -26.18
C MET A 470 -39.06 1.52 -24.89
N LEU A 471 -39.77 1.24 -23.79
CA LEU A 471 -39.18 0.93 -22.49
C LEU A 471 -38.18 2.01 -22.05
N HIS A 472 -38.64 3.24 -22.02
CA HIS A 472 -37.81 4.43 -21.75
C HIS A 472 -37.00 4.30 -20.46
N ASN A 473 -37.62 3.84 -19.37
CA ASN A 473 -36.96 3.70 -18.07
C ASN A 473 -35.82 2.66 -18.10
N GLU A 474 -36.08 1.49 -18.71
CA GLU A 474 -35.06 0.44 -18.86
C GLU A 474 -33.94 0.90 -19.81
N THR A 475 -34.29 1.63 -20.89
CA THR A 475 -33.28 2.20 -21.83
C THR A 475 -32.39 3.21 -21.10
N ASN A 476 -32.96 4.11 -20.30
CA ASN A 476 -32.19 5.06 -19.50
C ASN A 476 -31.30 4.36 -18.46
N MET A 477 -31.79 3.29 -17.84
CA MET A 477 -30.98 2.49 -16.92
C MET A 477 -29.78 1.86 -17.63
N VAL A 478 -29.96 1.31 -18.83
CA VAL A 478 -28.86 0.74 -19.63
C VAL A 478 -27.86 1.81 -20.03
N ASN A 479 -28.32 3.00 -20.47
CA ASN A 479 -27.48 4.14 -20.79
C ASN A 479 -26.68 4.64 -19.57
N ASN A 480 -27.30 4.73 -18.40
CA ASN A 480 -26.60 5.07 -17.17
C ASN A 480 -25.52 4.03 -16.81
N LEU A 481 -25.81 2.73 -16.91
CA LEU A 481 -24.84 1.67 -16.67
C LEU A 481 -23.69 1.72 -17.67
N LYS A 482 -23.96 2.00 -18.95
CA LYS A 482 -22.94 2.21 -19.99
C LYS A 482 -22.00 3.36 -19.62
N ASN A 483 -22.57 4.50 -19.25
CA ASN A 483 -21.82 5.68 -18.85
C ASN A 483 -20.97 5.44 -17.59
N ILE A 484 -21.54 4.78 -16.58
CA ILE A 484 -20.80 4.43 -15.37
C ILE A 484 -19.64 3.46 -15.70
N TYR A 485 -19.90 2.43 -16.50
CA TYR A 485 -18.85 1.50 -16.93
C TYR A 485 -17.73 2.23 -17.68
N GLY A 486 -18.06 3.10 -18.66
CA GLY A 486 -17.08 3.88 -19.41
C GLY A 486 -16.28 4.82 -18.51
N TYR A 487 -16.93 5.49 -17.56
CA TYR A 487 -16.26 6.34 -16.58
C TYR A 487 -15.25 5.56 -15.71
N TYR A 488 -15.66 4.44 -15.13
CA TYR A 488 -14.75 3.65 -14.31
C TYR A 488 -13.60 3.05 -15.11
N LEU A 489 -13.86 2.60 -16.34
CA LEU A 489 -12.82 2.07 -17.23
C LEU A 489 -11.76 3.14 -17.55
N ASN A 490 -12.18 4.36 -17.88
CA ASN A 490 -11.28 5.49 -18.15
C ASN A 490 -10.57 5.98 -16.88
N SER A 491 -11.25 5.91 -15.72
CA SER A 491 -10.67 6.24 -14.42
C SER A 491 -9.52 5.32 -14.04
N VAL A 492 -9.56 4.02 -14.40
CA VAL A 492 -8.46 3.08 -14.16
C VAL A 492 -7.17 3.58 -14.81
N ASN A 493 -7.23 4.07 -16.05
CA ASN A 493 -6.05 4.61 -16.72
C ASN A 493 -5.51 5.87 -16.01
N SER A 494 -6.38 6.82 -15.69
CA SER A 494 -5.99 8.06 -15.01
C SER A 494 -5.37 7.80 -13.63
N GLU A 495 -5.99 6.91 -12.86
CA GLU A 495 -5.49 6.55 -11.52
C GLU A 495 -4.20 5.74 -11.58
N PHE A 496 -4.03 4.89 -12.59
CA PHE A 496 -2.79 4.16 -12.78
C PHE A 496 -1.61 5.10 -13.07
N ILE A 497 -1.78 6.07 -13.96
CA ILE A 497 -0.78 7.10 -14.25
C ILE A 497 -0.46 7.90 -12.98
N ARG A 498 -1.48 8.37 -12.25
CA ARG A 498 -1.30 9.10 -11.00
C ARG A 498 -0.51 8.30 -9.96
N LEU A 499 -0.80 7.01 -9.82
CA LEU A 499 -0.07 6.13 -8.90
C LEU A 499 1.38 5.90 -9.34
N GLN A 500 1.64 5.78 -10.64
CA GLN A 500 3.01 5.67 -11.16
C GLN A 500 3.84 6.92 -10.85
N GLU A 501 3.26 8.11 -10.99
CA GLU A 501 3.92 9.38 -10.65
C GLU A 501 4.25 9.44 -9.15
N ILE A 502 3.27 9.13 -8.28
CA ILE A 502 3.47 9.10 -6.82
C ILE A 502 4.54 8.06 -6.44
N PHE A 503 4.53 6.87 -7.03
CA PHE A 503 5.51 5.85 -6.73
C PHE A 503 6.90 6.22 -7.24
N SER A 504 7.02 6.79 -8.43
CA SER A 504 8.29 7.23 -9.00
C SER A 504 8.98 8.26 -8.08
N PHE A 505 8.25 9.31 -7.70
CA PHE A 505 8.77 10.33 -6.79
C PHE A 505 9.12 9.76 -5.41
N SER A 506 8.19 9.04 -4.79
CA SER A 506 8.39 8.47 -3.45
C SER A 506 9.50 7.43 -3.43
N HIS A 507 9.65 6.62 -4.49
CA HIS A 507 10.71 5.61 -4.59
C HIS A 507 12.08 6.26 -4.63
N LYS A 508 12.26 7.26 -5.50
CA LYS A 508 13.51 8.02 -5.59
C LYS A 508 13.88 8.66 -4.25
N GLN A 509 12.91 9.32 -3.59
CA GLN A 509 13.16 9.97 -2.30
C GLN A 509 13.53 8.97 -1.20
N ASN A 510 12.80 7.85 -1.09
CA ASN A 510 13.12 6.81 -0.11
C ASN A 510 14.50 6.18 -0.33
N LEU A 511 14.91 5.97 -1.59
CA LEU A 511 16.26 5.45 -1.88
C LEU A 511 17.34 6.44 -1.46
N ILE A 512 17.18 7.74 -1.74
CA ILE A 512 18.13 8.78 -1.35
C ILE A 512 18.25 8.85 0.18
N ASP A 513 17.11 8.89 0.89
CA ASP A 513 17.08 9.02 2.34
C ASP A 513 17.67 7.77 3.02
N ASN A 514 17.38 6.57 2.48
CA ASN A 514 18.00 5.33 2.94
C ASN A 514 19.52 5.36 2.73
N ALA A 515 19.98 5.72 1.54
CA ALA A 515 21.42 5.79 1.23
C ALA A 515 22.17 6.77 2.17
N LYS A 516 21.57 7.93 2.48
CA LYS A 516 22.15 8.89 3.44
C LYS A 516 22.29 8.29 4.84
N LYS A 517 21.24 7.61 5.32
CA LYS A 517 21.27 6.96 6.65
C LYS A 517 22.30 5.83 6.71
N GLU A 518 22.40 5.03 5.64
CA GLU A 518 23.40 3.97 5.53
C GLU A 518 24.83 4.54 5.57
N ILE A 519 25.10 5.60 4.80
CA ILE A 519 26.42 6.27 4.81
C ILE A 519 26.74 6.76 6.24
N THR A 520 25.78 7.37 6.94
CA THR A 520 25.99 7.82 8.31
C THR A 520 26.35 6.66 9.24
N THR A 521 25.60 5.55 9.18
CA THR A 521 25.83 4.38 10.02
C THR A 521 27.19 3.73 9.76
N ILE A 522 27.57 3.60 8.49
CA ILE A 522 28.89 3.04 8.10
C ILE A 522 30.00 3.98 8.53
N SER A 523 29.84 5.30 8.40
CA SER A 523 30.85 6.28 8.82
C SER A 523 31.06 6.27 10.34
N GLU A 524 29.99 6.15 11.13
CA GLU A 524 30.08 5.98 12.58
C GLU A 524 30.83 4.68 12.95
N LEU A 525 30.51 3.57 12.30
CA LEU A 525 31.19 2.29 12.53
C LEU A 525 32.68 2.39 12.18
N PHE A 526 33.00 2.97 11.00
CA PHE A 526 34.38 3.15 10.58
C PHE A 526 35.17 3.99 11.57
N LYS A 527 34.59 5.09 12.06
CA LYS A 527 35.23 5.93 13.09
C LYS A 527 35.53 5.13 14.36
N ASN A 528 34.53 4.42 14.90
CA ASN A 528 34.66 3.67 16.13
C ASN A 528 35.74 2.56 16.03
N ILE A 529 35.81 1.87 14.88
CA ILE A 529 36.85 0.84 14.64
C ILE A 529 38.23 1.48 14.43
N SER A 530 38.30 2.65 13.75
CA SER A 530 39.56 3.36 13.56
C SER A 530 40.14 3.88 14.88
N ASP A 531 39.30 4.34 15.79
CA ASP A 531 39.74 4.78 17.13
C ASP A 531 40.37 3.62 17.91
N ILE A 532 39.88 2.39 17.75
CA ILE A 532 40.50 1.17 18.32
C ILE A 532 41.82 0.87 17.61
N ALA A 533 41.89 0.93 16.26
CA ALA A 533 43.05 0.58 15.46
C ALA A 533 44.25 1.54 15.68
N VAL A 534 44.01 2.81 15.99
CA VAL A 534 45.04 3.80 16.26
C VAL A 534 45.64 3.64 17.65
N GLY A 535 45.03 2.78 18.49
CA GLY A 535 45.41 2.60 19.88
C GLY A 535 45.09 3.87 20.66
N SER A 536 43.89 4.00 21.16
CA SER A 536 43.52 5.16 21.98
C SER A 536 44.48 5.29 23.18
N PRO A 537 45.13 6.41 23.38
CA PRO A 537 46.05 6.56 24.48
C PRO A 537 45.25 6.50 25.79
N LYS A 538 45.55 5.52 26.62
CA LYS A 538 45.11 5.41 28.01
C LYS A 538 43.71 4.88 28.23
N TYR A 539 43.52 3.59 28.01
CA TYR A 539 42.53 2.89 28.79
C TYR A 539 43.04 2.84 30.25
N ASP A 540 42.39 3.60 31.12
CA ASP A 540 42.60 3.47 32.56
C ASP A 540 41.90 2.17 33.02
N ILE A 541 42.71 1.09 33.11
CA ILE A 541 42.25 -0.26 33.49
C ILE A 541 41.52 -0.26 34.83
N GLU A 542 41.88 0.65 35.76
CA GLU A 542 41.17 0.77 37.03
C GLU A 542 39.76 1.34 36.86
N ASN A 543 39.61 2.30 35.97
CA ASN A 543 38.31 2.88 35.63
C ASN A 543 37.43 1.91 34.84
N ILE A 544 38.00 1.17 33.88
CA ILE A 544 37.29 0.14 33.11
C ILE A 544 36.79 -0.96 34.06
N ASN A 545 37.62 -1.41 34.99
CA ASN A 545 37.23 -2.37 36.00
C ASN A 545 36.06 -1.86 36.84
N LYS A 546 36.08 -0.60 37.27
CA LYS A 546 34.98 0.00 38.06
C LYS A 546 33.68 0.07 37.27
N GLN A 547 33.74 0.43 36.00
CA GLN A 547 32.55 0.49 35.14
C GLN A 547 31.93 -0.89 34.93
N ILE A 548 32.71 -1.90 34.59
CA ILE A 548 32.21 -3.27 34.40
C ILE A 548 31.64 -3.86 35.71
N TYR A 549 32.26 -3.56 36.85
CA TYR A 549 31.70 -3.97 38.14
C TYR A 549 30.40 -3.25 38.50
N GLN A 550 30.21 -2.00 38.08
CA GLN A 550 28.98 -1.25 38.30
C GLN A 550 27.84 -1.78 37.40
N GLU A 551 28.10 -1.99 36.11
CA GLU A 551 27.11 -2.54 35.16
C GLU A 551 26.66 -3.95 35.56
N ASN A 552 27.57 -4.83 35.96
CA ASN A 552 27.23 -6.18 36.43
C ASN A 552 26.43 -6.18 37.74
N ASN A 553 26.63 -5.19 38.61
CA ASN A 553 25.86 -5.04 39.85
C ASN A 553 24.47 -4.46 39.62
N GLU A 554 24.27 -3.64 38.58
CA GLU A 554 22.96 -3.11 38.17
C GLU A 554 22.13 -4.24 37.52
N ILE A 555 22.70 -5.03 36.62
CA ILE A 555 22.04 -6.18 35.99
C ILE A 555 21.59 -7.22 37.05
N ASN A 556 22.43 -7.52 38.01
CA ASN A 556 22.10 -8.45 39.12
C ASN A 556 21.03 -7.86 40.09
N LYS A 557 20.84 -6.56 40.15
CA LYS A 557 19.73 -5.93 40.91
C LYS A 557 18.40 -6.02 40.17
N ASP A 558 18.40 -5.87 38.86
CA ASP A 558 17.20 -5.96 38.04
C ASP A 558 16.71 -7.42 37.91
N GLU A 559 17.62 -8.42 37.87
CA GLU A 559 17.26 -9.85 37.91
C GLU A 559 16.69 -10.29 39.26
N LYS A 560 16.99 -9.61 40.36
CA LYS A 560 16.41 -9.89 41.68
C LYS A 560 15.09 -9.18 41.95
N LEU A 561 14.68 -8.25 41.10
CA LEU A 561 13.43 -7.48 41.19
C LEU A 561 12.32 -7.99 40.27
N ASN A 562 12.62 -8.96 39.38
CA ASN A 562 11.68 -9.73 38.58
C ASN A 562 11.57 -11.17 39.09
#